data_baa959542f250755e31f6f23bfa12e7c
#
_entry.id   baa959542f250755e31f6f23bfa12e7c
#
_cell.length_a   1.000
_cell.length_b   1.000
_cell.length_c   1.000
_cell.angle_alpha   90.00
_cell.angle_beta   90.00
_cell.angle_gamma   90.00
#
_symmetry.space_group_name_H-M   'P 1'
#
loop_
_entity.id
_entity.type
_entity.pdbx_description
1 polymer ?
#
loop_
_entity_poly.entity_id
_entity_poly.type
_entity_poly.pdbx_seq_one_letter_code
_entity_poly.pdbx_strand_id
1 'polypeptide(L)'
;IGAGVPAEVGNTIRATLEKNYADQNLKIESVATTPIKGIYEVVIPSAAGKTVAYTDETGAYMLVGDLIETKAGRSLTDERKEVLNAVDFNSLPFDKAITEVRGNGKLKVAVFSDPDCPFCKKLEHEFPKINNITIYNFMMPIPSLHPDAERKAVQIWCQKDRTSAWLAWMRQGKQPAQVADCPNPVAETTALGNRFGFNGTPTLVFPNGKVQSGYAPMPHLQEAIEANQK
;
A
#
# COMPACT_ATOMS: atom_id res chain seq x y z
N ILE A 1 18.05 -17.31 2.61
CA ILE A 1 19.37 -16.77 3.04
C ILE A 1 19.97 -16.04 1.86
N GLY A 2 20.30 -14.76 2.03
CA GLY A 2 20.87 -13.93 0.98
C GLY A 2 22.31 -14.26 0.63
N ALA A 3 22.76 -13.74 -0.51
CA ALA A 3 24.15 -13.87 -0.93
C ALA A 3 25.08 -13.24 0.11
N GLY A 4 26.23 -13.88 0.38
CA GLY A 4 27.21 -13.41 1.36
C GLY A 4 26.89 -13.76 2.79
N VAL A 5 25.72 -14.29 3.12
CA VAL A 5 25.39 -14.80 4.45
C VAL A 5 25.80 -16.26 4.52
N PRO A 6 26.74 -16.65 5.44
CA PRO A 6 27.02 -18.06 5.66
C PRO A 6 25.73 -18.81 6.05
N ALA A 7 25.48 -19.97 5.45
CA ALA A 7 24.28 -20.75 5.71
C ALA A 7 24.07 -21.02 7.21
N GLU A 8 25.14 -21.34 7.91
CA GLU A 8 25.12 -21.59 9.36
C GLU A 8 24.61 -20.37 10.14
N VAL A 9 25.10 -19.17 9.80
CA VAL A 9 24.68 -17.93 10.45
C VAL A 9 23.20 -17.65 10.18
N GLY A 10 22.79 -17.73 8.93
CA GLY A 10 21.38 -17.50 8.56
C GLY A 10 20.43 -18.47 9.25
N ASN A 11 20.79 -19.75 9.31
CA ASN A 11 19.97 -20.77 9.97
C ASN A 11 19.91 -20.53 11.50
N THR A 12 21.03 -20.14 12.11
CA THR A 12 21.07 -19.83 13.55
C THR A 12 20.19 -18.64 13.89
N ILE A 13 20.30 -17.56 13.13
CA ILE A 13 19.46 -16.36 13.34
C ILE A 13 17.97 -16.72 13.23
N ARG A 14 17.59 -17.41 12.17
CA ARG A 14 16.20 -17.82 11.98
C ARG A 14 15.71 -18.68 13.13
N ALA A 15 16.44 -19.71 13.48
CA ALA A 15 16.05 -20.63 14.54
C ALA A 15 15.91 -19.92 15.89
N THR A 16 16.84 -19.04 16.22
CA THR A 16 16.83 -18.29 17.49
C THR A 16 15.61 -17.37 17.56
N LEU A 17 15.35 -16.58 16.52
CA LEU A 17 14.23 -15.64 16.51
C LEU A 17 12.89 -16.37 16.49
N GLU A 18 12.74 -17.39 15.69
CA GLU A 18 11.48 -18.14 15.59
C GLU A 18 11.18 -18.88 16.89
N LYS A 19 12.21 -19.35 17.60
CA LYS A 19 12.06 -19.96 18.92
C LYS A 19 11.65 -18.92 19.97
N ASN A 20 12.36 -17.81 20.03
CA ASN A 20 12.16 -16.80 21.08
C ASN A 20 10.82 -16.07 20.94
N TYR A 21 10.26 -16.02 19.74
CA TYR A 21 8.95 -15.41 19.43
C TYR A 21 7.92 -16.44 18.97
N ALA A 22 8.04 -17.69 19.42
CA ALA A 22 7.15 -18.78 19.00
C ALA A 22 5.70 -18.54 19.38
N ASP A 23 5.43 -17.94 20.52
CA ASP A 23 4.08 -17.59 20.98
C ASP A 23 3.42 -16.51 20.12
N GLN A 24 4.20 -15.70 19.42
CA GLN A 24 3.74 -14.72 18.46
C GLN A 24 3.76 -15.26 17.02
N ASN A 25 4.11 -16.52 16.86
CA ASN A 25 4.20 -17.19 15.57
C ASN A 25 5.07 -16.44 14.55
N LEU A 26 6.18 -15.86 15.03
CA LEU A 26 7.12 -15.13 14.19
C LEU A 26 7.74 -16.06 13.16
N LYS A 27 7.76 -15.61 11.90
CA LYS A 27 8.46 -16.29 10.80
C LYS A 27 9.45 -15.33 10.18
N ILE A 28 10.66 -15.81 9.91
CA ILE A 28 11.69 -15.04 9.22
C ILE A 28 11.69 -15.46 7.75
N GLU A 29 11.37 -14.52 6.87
CA GLU A 29 11.33 -14.78 5.44
C GLU A 29 12.73 -14.91 4.84
N SER A 30 13.64 -14.01 5.23
CA SER A 30 15.00 -14.02 4.72
C SER A 30 15.98 -13.38 5.71
N VAL A 31 17.26 -13.70 5.53
CA VAL A 31 18.38 -13.11 6.27
C VAL A 31 19.38 -12.60 5.23
N ALA A 32 19.83 -11.37 5.39
CA ALA A 32 20.76 -10.72 4.46
C ALA A 32 21.87 -9.99 5.21
N THR A 33 22.98 -9.72 4.52
CA THR A 33 24.04 -8.86 5.04
C THR A 33 23.61 -7.40 5.01
N THR A 34 24.31 -6.58 5.81
CA THR A 34 24.18 -5.11 5.79
C THR A 34 25.58 -4.50 5.58
N PRO A 35 25.66 -3.19 5.32
CA PRO A 35 26.96 -2.52 5.27
C PRO A 35 27.74 -2.56 6.58
N ILE A 36 27.09 -2.86 7.70
CA ILE A 36 27.76 -3.01 8.99
C ILE A 36 28.13 -4.48 9.17
N LYS A 37 29.42 -4.75 9.22
CA LYS A 37 29.91 -6.11 9.44
C LYS A 37 29.38 -6.67 10.76
N GLY A 38 28.87 -7.91 10.72
CA GLY A 38 28.34 -8.58 11.90
C GLY A 38 26.88 -8.23 12.24
N ILE A 39 26.26 -7.34 11.48
CA ILE A 39 24.85 -6.99 11.61
C ILE A 39 24.13 -7.51 10.36
N TYR A 40 23.04 -8.24 10.58
CA TYR A 40 22.24 -8.88 9.53
C TYR A 40 20.83 -8.31 9.50
N GLU A 41 20.29 -8.22 8.31
CA GLU A 41 18.88 -7.83 8.10
C GLU A 41 18.02 -9.09 8.14
N VAL A 42 16.91 -9.04 8.86
CA VAL A 42 15.88 -10.07 8.81
C VAL A 42 14.59 -9.46 8.28
N VAL A 43 13.93 -10.19 7.37
CA VAL A 43 12.64 -9.78 6.81
C VAL A 43 11.55 -10.54 7.55
N ILE A 44 10.59 -9.79 8.08
CA ILE A 44 9.50 -10.30 8.90
C ILE A 44 8.18 -9.98 8.21
N PRO A 45 7.46 -10.99 7.65
CA PRO A 45 6.14 -10.76 7.08
C PRO A 45 5.09 -10.57 8.17
N SER A 46 4.12 -9.72 7.92
CA SER A 46 2.96 -9.51 8.79
C SER A 46 1.72 -9.21 7.95
N ALA A 47 0.55 -9.18 8.60
CA ALA A 47 -0.69 -8.83 7.93
C ALA A 47 -0.67 -7.40 7.36
N ALA A 48 0.11 -6.50 7.95
CA ALA A 48 0.27 -5.11 7.52
C ALA A 48 1.41 -4.90 6.52
N GLY A 49 1.95 -5.98 5.95
CA GLY A 49 3.07 -5.94 5.02
C GLY A 49 4.36 -6.44 5.64
N LYS A 50 5.44 -6.43 4.85
CA LYS A 50 6.74 -6.89 5.29
C LYS A 50 7.51 -5.77 5.96
N THR A 51 8.19 -6.10 7.06
CA THR A 51 9.08 -5.18 7.76
C THR A 51 10.47 -5.79 7.88
N VAL A 52 11.43 -5.00 8.33
CA VAL A 52 12.78 -5.46 8.57
C VAL A 52 13.24 -5.13 9.99
N ALA A 53 14.10 -5.96 10.51
CA ALA A 53 14.84 -5.72 11.74
C ALA A 53 16.28 -6.16 11.53
N TYR A 54 17.13 -5.88 12.48
CA TYR A 54 18.55 -6.19 12.41
C TYR A 54 18.98 -7.01 13.61
N THR A 55 19.87 -7.96 13.38
CA THR A 55 20.35 -8.84 14.44
C THR A 55 21.85 -8.98 14.40
N ASP A 56 22.43 -9.43 15.53
CA ASP A 56 23.78 -9.96 15.54
C ASP A 56 23.81 -11.31 14.80
N GLU A 57 24.97 -11.93 14.74
CA GLU A 57 25.16 -13.21 14.03
C GLU A 57 24.47 -14.40 14.68
N THR A 58 23.96 -14.25 15.91
CA THR A 58 23.29 -15.33 16.64
C THR A 58 21.78 -15.19 16.69
N GLY A 59 21.24 -13.99 16.43
CA GLY A 59 19.83 -13.67 16.65
C GLY A 59 19.47 -13.43 18.11
N ALA A 60 20.46 -13.41 19.01
CA ALA A 60 20.21 -13.17 20.44
C ALA A 60 19.78 -11.73 20.73
N TYR A 61 20.22 -10.78 19.92
CA TYR A 61 19.90 -9.37 20.04
C TYR A 61 19.33 -8.84 18.75
N MET A 62 18.27 -8.05 18.86
CA MET A 62 17.57 -7.49 17.71
C MET A 62 17.43 -5.97 17.86
N LEU A 63 17.72 -5.27 16.76
CA LEU A 63 17.52 -3.82 16.65
C LEU A 63 16.33 -3.57 15.72
N VAL A 64 15.42 -2.72 16.16
CA VAL A 64 14.30 -2.24 15.33
C VAL A 64 14.47 -0.73 15.14
N GLY A 65 14.62 -0.29 13.92
CA GLY A 65 14.88 1.11 13.60
C GLY A 65 15.45 1.26 12.20
N ASP A 66 15.89 2.48 11.89
CA ASP A 66 16.38 2.82 10.55
C ASP A 66 17.90 2.75 10.48
N LEU A 67 18.38 2.06 9.46
CA LEU A 67 19.78 2.06 9.07
C LEU A 67 19.99 3.19 8.07
N ILE A 68 20.71 4.22 8.48
CA ILE A 68 20.91 5.46 7.70
C ILE A 68 22.32 5.49 7.13
N GLU A 69 22.44 5.68 5.82
CA GLU A 69 23.69 6.04 5.18
C GLU A 69 23.86 7.55 5.36
N THR A 70 24.78 7.94 6.23
CA THR A 70 24.83 9.31 6.77
C THR A 70 25.29 10.37 5.77
N LYS A 71 26.09 9.99 4.77
CA LYS A 71 26.61 10.94 3.79
C LYS A 71 25.47 11.58 2.97
N ALA A 72 24.54 10.77 2.52
CA ALA A 72 23.39 11.24 1.74
C ALA A 72 22.10 11.33 2.56
N GLY A 73 22.11 10.89 3.82
CA GLY A 73 20.93 10.86 4.67
C GLY A 73 19.89 9.82 4.23
N ARG A 74 20.30 8.77 3.51
CA ARG A 74 19.39 7.75 2.99
C ARG A 74 19.05 6.73 4.05
N SER A 75 17.76 6.43 4.21
CA SER A 75 17.32 5.28 5.01
C SER A 75 17.36 4.02 4.16
N LEU A 76 18.33 3.15 4.39
CA LEU A 76 18.42 1.85 3.71
C LEU A 76 17.25 0.96 4.13
N THR A 77 16.77 1.12 5.34
CA THR A 77 15.59 0.42 5.85
C THR A 77 14.34 0.77 5.06
N ASP A 78 14.07 2.05 4.85
CA ASP A 78 12.90 2.49 4.07
C ASP A 78 13.00 2.05 2.62
N GLU A 79 14.17 2.16 2.00
CA GLU A 79 14.39 1.69 0.63
C GLU A 79 14.11 0.19 0.52
N ARG A 80 14.55 -0.58 1.51
CA ARG A 80 14.32 -2.03 1.53
C ARG A 80 12.84 -2.36 1.69
N LYS A 81 12.15 -1.67 2.59
CA LYS A 81 10.69 -1.85 2.79
C LYS A 81 9.91 -1.52 1.53
N GLU A 82 10.29 -0.48 0.81
CA GLU A 82 9.65 -0.12 -0.46
C GLU A 82 9.75 -1.25 -1.49
N VAL A 83 10.92 -1.87 -1.61
CA VAL A 83 11.13 -3.01 -2.52
C VAL A 83 10.31 -4.22 -2.08
N LEU A 84 10.35 -4.54 -0.79
CA LEU A 84 9.65 -5.71 -0.23
C LEU A 84 8.13 -5.60 -0.36
N ASN A 85 7.59 -4.39 -0.26
CA ASN A 85 6.14 -4.13 -0.27
C ASN A 85 5.65 -3.59 -1.61
N ALA A 86 6.49 -3.58 -2.64
CA ALA A 86 6.09 -3.15 -3.98
C ALA A 86 4.96 -4.04 -4.52
N VAL A 87 4.04 -3.41 -5.23
CA VAL A 87 2.91 -4.08 -5.87
C VAL A 87 3.16 -4.09 -7.37
N ASP A 88 2.91 -5.22 -8.02
CA ASP A 88 2.92 -5.27 -9.48
C ASP A 88 1.69 -4.54 -10.01
N PHE A 89 1.90 -3.27 -10.39
CA PHE A 89 0.82 -2.40 -10.85
C PHE A 89 0.06 -3.00 -12.03
N ASN A 90 0.78 -3.63 -12.97
CA ASN A 90 0.16 -4.19 -14.18
C ASN A 90 -0.69 -5.43 -13.89
N SER A 91 -0.55 -6.05 -12.72
CA SER A 91 -1.37 -7.18 -12.30
C SER A 91 -2.67 -6.77 -11.62
N LEU A 92 -2.88 -5.47 -11.38
CA LEU A 92 -4.11 -4.99 -10.75
C LEU A 92 -5.32 -5.24 -11.66
N PRO A 93 -6.47 -5.64 -11.08
CA PRO A 93 -7.68 -5.91 -11.87
C PRO A 93 -8.41 -4.59 -12.20
N PHE A 94 -7.93 -3.88 -13.21
CA PHE A 94 -8.43 -2.53 -13.55
C PHE A 94 -9.90 -2.49 -13.91
N ASP A 95 -10.47 -3.59 -14.41
CA ASP A 95 -11.90 -3.73 -14.69
C ASP A 95 -12.77 -3.68 -13.42
N LYS A 96 -12.17 -3.86 -12.26
CA LYS A 96 -12.83 -3.80 -10.95
C LYS A 96 -12.64 -2.45 -10.26
N ALA A 97 -12.05 -1.49 -10.95
CA ALA A 97 -11.86 -0.13 -10.46
C ALA A 97 -12.93 0.81 -11.00
N ILE A 98 -13.22 1.86 -10.23
CA ILE A 98 -13.94 3.03 -10.74
C ILE A 98 -12.88 3.93 -11.35
N THR A 99 -12.94 4.13 -12.67
CA THR A 99 -11.85 4.76 -13.41
C THR A 99 -12.23 6.15 -13.89
N GLU A 100 -11.37 7.13 -13.59
CA GLU A 100 -11.48 8.49 -14.11
C GLU A 100 -10.32 8.73 -15.08
N VAL A 101 -10.65 9.22 -16.29
CA VAL A 101 -9.65 9.61 -17.29
C VAL A 101 -9.85 11.07 -17.62
N ARG A 102 -8.79 11.87 -17.52
CA ARG A 102 -8.82 13.28 -17.92
C ARG A 102 -7.67 13.60 -18.86
N GLY A 103 -7.93 14.47 -19.83
CA GLY A 103 -6.96 14.80 -20.86
C GLY A 103 -6.52 13.55 -21.63
N ASN A 104 -5.22 13.38 -21.85
CA ASN A 104 -4.69 12.21 -22.54
C ASN A 104 -4.56 10.96 -21.64
N GLY A 105 -4.87 11.06 -20.34
CA GLY A 105 -4.81 9.95 -19.41
C GLY A 105 -3.43 9.32 -19.19
N LYS A 106 -2.36 9.99 -19.57
CA LYS A 106 -1.02 9.37 -19.61
C LYS A 106 -0.43 9.06 -18.25
N LEU A 107 -0.59 9.97 -17.27
CA LEU A 107 -0.18 9.70 -15.89
C LEU A 107 -1.15 8.68 -15.29
N LYS A 108 -0.63 7.68 -14.58
CA LYS A 108 -1.46 6.64 -13.99
C LYS A 108 -1.22 6.51 -12.49
N VAL A 109 -2.29 6.27 -11.76
CA VAL A 109 -2.23 5.96 -10.33
C VAL A 109 -3.44 5.11 -9.96
N ALA A 110 -3.22 4.12 -9.09
CA ALA A 110 -4.29 3.36 -8.46
C ALA A 110 -4.45 3.85 -7.03
N VAL A 111 -5.70 3.93 -6.58
CA VAL A 111 -6.04 4.37 -5.22
C VAL A 111 -6.97 3.35 -4.59
N PHE A 112 -6.57 2.77 -3.46
CA PHE A 112 -7.46 1.99 -2.62
C PHE A 112 -8.15 2.95 -1.67
N SER A 113 -9.45 3.08 -1.80
CA SER A 113 -10.22 4.20 -1.23
C SER A 113 -11.48 3.73 -0.52
N ASP A 114 -11.93 4.57 0.39
CA ASP A 114 -13.12 4.34 1.21
C ASP A 114 -14.05 5.56 1.06
N PRO A 115 -15.32 5.37 0.67
CA PRO A 115 -16.22 6.49 0.42
C PRO A 115 -16.52 7.36 1.63
N ASP A 116 -16.29 6.87 2.84
CA ASP A 116 -16.53 7.63 4.07
C ASP A 116 -15.24 8.14 4.73
N CYS A 117 -14.08 7.84 4.16
CA CYS A 117 -12.81 8.27 4.72
C CYS A 117 -12.56 9.75 4.43
N PRO A 118 -12.36 10.60 5.47
CA PRO A 118 -12.08 12.02 5.27
C PRO A 118 -10.83 12.31 4.44
N PHE A 119 -9.77 11.54 4.63
CA PHE A 119 -8.52 11.72 3.88
C PHE A 119 -8.67 11.28 2.42
N CYS A 120 -9.53 10.30 2.14
CA CYS A 120 -9.86 9.93 0.76
C CYS A 120 -10.60 11.08 0.06
N LYS A 121 -11.51 11.75 0.77
CA LYS A 121 -12.22 12.93 0.25
C LYS A 121 -11.24 14.09 0.00
N LYS A 122 -10.30 14.32 0.92
CA LYS A 122 -9.26 15.34 0.72
C LYS A 122 -8.42 15.05 -0.52
N LEU A 123 -8.04 13.79 -0.74
CA LEU A 123 -7.30 13.38 -1.92
C LEU A 123 -8.09 13.69 -3.18
N GLU A 124 -9.39 13.39 -3.20
CA GLU A 124 -10.27 13.67 -4.34
C GLU A 124 -10.42 15.15 -4.64
N HIS A 125 -10.23 16.04 -3.67
CA HIS A 125 -10.19 17.49 -3.89
C HIS A 125 -8.86 17.95 -4.50
N GLU A 126 -7.80 17.17 -4.39
CA GLU A 126 -6.51 17.48 -5.01
C GLU A 126 -6.44 17.00 -6.46
N PHE A 127 -7.01 15.86 -6.79
CA PHE A 127 -6.94 15.29 -8.13
C PHE A 127 -7.39 16.20 -9.27
N PRO A 128 -8.45 17.03 -9.13
CA PRO A 128 -8.83 17.95 -10.22
C PRO A 128 -7.74 18.93 -10.64
N LYS A 129 -6.74 19.16 -9.78
CA LYS A 129 -5.61 20.05 -10.09
C LYS A 129 -4.56 19.40 -10.99
N ILE A 130 -4.66 18.09 -11.22
CA ILE A 130 -3.71 17.31 -12.02
C ILE A 130 -4.43 16.92 -13.32
N ASN A 131 -3.82 17.28 -14.45
CA ASN A 131 -4.40 16.96 -15.76
C ASN A 131 -3.68 15.75 -16.40
N ASN A 132 -4.22 15.25 -17.51
CA ASN A 132 -3.64 14.15 -18.28
C ASN A 132 -3.38 12.90 -17.44
N ILE A 133 -4.40 12.49 -16.69
CA ILE A 133 -4.28 11.43 -15.67
C ILE A 133 -5.38 10.40 -15.81
N THR A 134 -5.02 9.14 -15.53
CA THR A 134 -5.95 8.04 -15.32
C THR A 134 -5.85 7.61 -13.86
N ILE A 135 -6.97 7.66 -13.15
CA ILE A 135 -7.07 7.28 -11.75
C ILE A 135 -7.95 6.05 -11.65
N TYR A 136 -7.38 4.97 -11.12
CA TYR A 136 -8.10 3.72 -10.88
C TYR A 136 -8.47 3.63 -9.41
N ASN A 137 -9.73 3.83 -9.07
CA ASN A 137 -10.21 3.77 -7.69
C ASN A 137 -10.72 2.38 -7.36
N PHE A 138 -9.98 1.68 -6.51
CA PHE A 138 -10.37 0.38 -5.97
C PHE A 138 -11.07 0.59 -4.64
N MET A 139 -12.30 0.08 -4.50
CA MET A 139 -13.04 0.22 -3.26
C MET A 139 -12.46 -0.69 -2.18
N MET A 140 -12.10 -0.09 -1.07
CA MET A 140 -11.60 -0.78 0.13
C MET A 140 -12.22 -0.14 1.38
N PRO A 141 -13.54 -0.23 1.56
CA PRO A 141 -14.18 0.29 2.76
C PRO A 141 -13.68 -0.43 3.99
N ILE A 142 -13.53 0.30 5.10
CA ILE A 142 -13.05 -0.23 6.38
C ILE A 142 -14.21 -0.21 7.36
N PRO A 143 -14.94 -1.34 7.55
CA PRO A 143 -16.17 -1.36 8.35
C PRO A 143 -15.98 -0.97 9.81
N SER A 144 -14.82 -1.28 10.39
CA SER A 144 -14.51 -0.93 11.78
C SER A 144 -14.43 0.58 12.02
N LEU A 145 -14.10 1.36 11.01
CA LEU A 145 -14.01 2.81 11.07
C LEU A 145 -15.26 3.48 10.46
N HIS A 146 -15.81 2.90 9.41
CA HIS A 146 -16.89 3.47 8.62
C HIS A 146 -17.95 2.39 8.34
N PRO A 147 -18.90 2.17 9.27
CA PRO A 147 -19.84 1.05 9.16
C PRO A 147 -20.75 1.07 7.94
N ASP A 148 -20.97 2.24 7.35
CA ASP A 148 -21.86 2.41 6.19
C ASP A 148 -21.11 2.50 4.85
N ALA A 149 -19.79 2.43 4.88
CA ALA A 149 -18.96 2.65 3.69
C ALA A 149 -19.12 1.56 2.64
N GLU A 150 -19.24 0.30 3.05
CA GLU A 150 -19.42 -0.81 2.11
C GLU A 150 -20.73 -0.64 1.32
N ARG A 151 -21.82 -0.34 2.00
CA ARG A 151 -23.11 -0.08 1.36
C ARG A 151 -23.00 1.06 0.34
N LYS A 152 -22.34 2.15 0.73
CA LYS A 152 -22.13 3.29 -0.17
C LYS A 152 -21.28 2.92 -1.38
N ALA A 153 -20.21 2.16 -1.18
CA ALA A 153 -19.36 1.70 -2.27
C ALA A 153 -20.15 0.85 -3.28
N VAL A 154 -21.00 -0.05 -2.80
CA VAL A 154 -21.87 -0.88 -3.64
C VAL A 154 -22.88 0.00 -4.38
N GLN A 155 -23.53 0.95 -3.71
CA GLN A 155 -24.48 1.87 -4.34
C GLN A 155 -23.84 2.69 -5.45
N ILE A 156 -22.63 3.18 -5.24
CA ILE A 156 -21.88 3.93 -6.25
C ILE A 156 -21.54 3.03 -7.43
N TRP A 157 -21.05 1.83 -7.17
CA TRP A 157 -20.69 0.88 -8.23
C TRP A 157 -21.89 0.53 -9.11
N CYS A 158 -23.06 0.35 -8.50
CA CYS A 158 -24.28 -0.08 -9.19
C CYS A 158 -25.01 1.05 -9.94
N GLN A 159 -24.50 2.29 -9.85
CA GLN A 159 -25.03 3.38 -10.67
C GLN A 159 -24.71 3.17 -12.15
N LYS A 160 -25.58 3.68 -13.03
CA LYS A 160 -25.34 3.60 -14.48
C LYS A 160 -24.01 4.25 -14.88
N ASP A 161 -23.72 5.41 -14.31
CA ASP A 161 -22.43 6.11 -14.47
C ASP A 161 -21.74 6.15 -13.11
N ARG A 162 -20.98 5.07 -12.81
CA ARG A 162 -20.35 4.92 -11.50
C ARG A 162 -19.24 5.94 -11.26
N THR A 163 -18.53 6.33 -12.29
CA THR A 163 -17.48 7.35 -12.15
C THR A 163 -18.07 8.68 -11.75
N SER A 164 -19.12 9.14 -12.43
CA SER A 164 -19.80 10.39 -12.04
C SER A 164 -20.36 10.32 -10.62
N ALA A 165 -20.93 9.18 -10.23
CA ALA A 165 -21.47 9.00 -8.89
C ALA A 165 -20.37 9.06 -7.82
N TRP A 166 -19.24 8.44 -8.08
CA TRP A 166 -18.06 8.47 -7.19
C TRP A 166 -17.57 9.91 -7.01
N LEU A 167 -17.34 10.63 -8.10
CA LEU A 167 -16.84 11.99 -8.05
C LEU A 167 -17.83 12.94 -7.38
N ALA A 168 -19.13 12.79 -7.66
CA ALA A 168 -20.17 13.60 -7.03
C ALA A 168 -20.20 13.39 -5.51
N TRP A 169 -20.07 12.15 -5.06
CA TRP A 169 -20.03 11.85 -3.63
C TRP A 169 -18.76 12.38 -2.97
N MET A 170 -17.61 12.04 -3.52
CA MET A 170 -16.32 12.36 -2.89
C MET A 170 -15.98 13.85 -2.96
N ARG A 171 -16.31 14.51 -4.05
CA ARG A 171 -15.93 15.91 -4.28
C ARG A 171 -17.03 16.92 -3.93
N GLN A 172 -18.30 16.52 -3.96
CA GLN A 172 -19.43 17.42 -3.74
C GLN A 172 -20.34 17.01 -2.59
N GLY A 173 -20.11 15.85 -1.98
CA GLY A 173 -20.97 15.33 -0.93
C GLY A 173 -22.37 14.94 -1.39
N LYS A 174 -22.54 14.75 -2.69
CA LYS A 174 -23.86 14.44 -3.27
C LYS A 174 -24.12 12.94 -3.18
N GLN A 175 -25.19 12.57 -2.46
CA GLN A 175 -25.59 11.17 -2.28
C GLN A 175 -25.96 10.54 -3.63
N PRO A 176 -25.49 9.30 -3.90
CA PRO A 176 -25.95 8.57 -5.07
C PRO A 176 -27.44 8.21 -4.94
N ALA A 177 -28.11 8.10 -6.07
CA ALA A 177 -29.49 7.61 -6.08
C ALA A 177 -29.54 6.19 -5.52
N GLN A 178 -30.59 5.84 -4.79
CA GLN A 178 -30.81 4.47 -4.34
C GLN A 178 -31.12 3.58 -5.53
N VAL A 179 -30.33 2.51 -5.67
CA VAL A 179 -30.55 1.50 -6.70
C VAL A 179 -30.45 0.11 -6.04
N ALA A 180 -31.02 -0.89 -6.68
CA ALA A 180 -30.85 -2.26 -6.20
C ALA A 180 -29.38 -2.66 -6.25
N ASP A 181 -28.95 -3.48 -5.28
CA ASP A 181 -27.61 -4.06 -5.32
C ASP A 181 -27.45 -4.87 -6.60
N CYS A 182 -26.25 -4.82 -7.14
CA CYS A 182 -25.88 -5.52 -8.35
C CYS A 182 -24.63 -6.34 -8.10
N PRO A 183 -24.27 -7.26 -9.01
CA PRO A 183 -22.94 -7.89 -8.95
C PRO A 183 -21.87 -6.80 -8.94
N ASN A 184 -20.96 -6.87 -7.97
CA ASN A 184 -19.98 -5.80 -7.76
C ASN A 184 -18.69 -6.39 -7.19
N PRO A 185 -17.56 -5.68 -7.37
CA PRO A 185 -16.26 -6.16 -6.94
C PRO A 185 -15.85 -5.68 -5.55
N VAL A 186 -16.72 -5.03 -4.78
CA VAL A 186 -16.32 -4.34 -3.52
C VAL A 186 -15.66 -5.31 -2.54
N ALA A 187 -16.22 -6.50 -2.36
CA ALA A 187 -15.63 -7.50 -1.47
C ALA A 187 -14.26 -7.97 -2.00
N GLU A 188 -14.13 -8.16 -3.32
CA GLU A 188 -12.88 -8.61 -3.94
C GLU A 188 -11.78 -7.55 -3.84
N THR A 189 -12.09 -6.30 -4.11
CA THR A 189 -11.10 -5.21 -4.05
C THR A 189 -10.71 -4.92 -2.61
N THR A 190 -11.63 -5.06 -1.67
CA THR A 190 -11.33 -4.98 -0.23
C THR A 190 -10.35 -6.09 0.17
N ALA A 191 -10.63 -7.34 -0.23
CA ALA A 191 -9.75 -8.46 0.05
C ALA A 191 -8.37 -8.28 -0.61
N LEU A 192 -8.34 -7.74 -1.82
CA LEU A 192 -7.09 -7.47 -2.55
C LEU A 192 -6.20 -6.49 -1.77
N GLY A 193 -6.75 -5.37 -1.31
CA GLY A 193 -6.00 -4.41 -0.51
C GLY A 193 -5.50 -5.02 0.80
N ASN A 194 -6.33 -5.84 1.44
CA ASN A 194 -5.92 -6.53 2.66
C ASN A 194 -4.76 -7.52 2.40
N ARG A 195 -4.77 -8.22 1.28
CA ARG A 195 -3.67 -9.13 0.92
C ARG A 195 -2.36 -8.38 0.65
N PHE A 196 -2.43 -7.17 0.12
CA PHE A 196 -1.25 -6.31 -0.04
C PHE A 196 -0.73 -5.74 1.28
N GLY A 197 -1.48 -5.91 2.37
CA GLY A 197 -1.12 -5.34 3.67
C GLY A 197 -1.57 -3.90 3.85
N PHE A 198 -2.47 -3.40 3.02
CA PHE A 198 -3.01 -2.04 3.17
C PHE A 198 -3.96 -2.02 4.35
N ASN A 199 -3.60 -1.29 5.40
CA ASN A 199 -4.37 -1.22 6.65
C ASN A 199 -5.07 0.13 6.84
N GLY A 200 -5.01 1.00 5.86
CA GLY A 200 -5.64 2.32 5.90
C GLY A 200 -5.90 2.87 4.51
N THR A 201 -6.70 3.91 4.44
CA THR A 201 -7.05 4.60 3.20
C THR A 201 -6.79 6.11 3.32
N PRO A 202 -6.50 6.78 2.22
CA PRO A 202 -6.20 6.21 0.91
C PRO A 202 -4.83 5.52 0.90
N THR A 203 -4.68 4.51 0.05
CA THR A 203 -3.38 3.92 -0.25
C THR A 203 -3.19 3.98 -1.77
N LEU A 204 -2.09 4.58 -2.20
CA LEU A 204 -1.79 4.79 -3.62
C LEU A 204 -0.77 3.78 -4.09
N VAL A 205 -0.97 3.26 -5.30
CA VAL A 205 -0.02 2.38 -5.99
C VAL A 205 0.35 3.04 -7.31
N PHE A 206 1.65 3.19 -7.54
CA PHE A 206 2.18 3.82 -8.75
C PHE A 206 2.61 2.77 -9.79
N PRO A 207 2.72 3.16 -11.06
CA PRO A 207 3.13 2.23 -12.12
C PRO A 207 4.45 1.51 -11.88
N ASN A 208 5.40 2.11 -11.17
CA ASN A 208 6.66 1.46 -10.81
C ASN A 208 6.54 0.49 -9.64
N GLY A 209 5.34 0.32 -9.07
CA GLY A 209 5.07 -0.58 -7.96
C GLY A 209 5.22 0.02 -6.58
N LYS A 210 5.71 1.24 -6.45
CA LYS A 210 5.80 1.89 -5.15
C LYS A 210 4.42 2.16 -4.56
N VAL A 211 4.33 2.07 -3.24
CA VAL A 211 3.11 2.26 -2.48
C VAL A 211 3.27 3.47 -1.57
N GLN A 212 2.29 4.36 -1.59
CA GLN A 212 2.23 5.52 -0.69
C GLN A 212 0.99 5.38 0.19
N SER A 213 1.20 5.35 1.50
CA SER A 213 0.11 5.30 2.46
C SER A 213 -0.31 6.70 2.85
N GLY A 214 -1.62 6.96 2.78
CA GLY A 214 -2.19 8.20 3.26
C GLY A 214 -2.26 9.32 2.22
N TYR A 215 -2.85 10.41 2.66
CA TYR A 215 -3.07 11.61 1.87
C TYR A 215 -1.78 12.44 1.73
N ALA A 216 -1.58 12.99 0.55
CA ALA A 216 -0.55 14.00 0.32
C ALA A 216 -1.17 15.21 -0.39
N PRO A 217 -0.91 16.45 0.09
CA PRO A 217 -1.40 17.65 -0.57
C PRO A 217 -0.56 17.99 -1.81
N MET A 218 -1.07 18.89 -2.65
CA MET A 218 -0.27 19.50 -3.71
C MET A 218 0.81 20.41 -3.11
N PRO A 219 2.00 20.54 -3.71
CA PRO A 219 2.42 19.89 -4.97
C PRO A 219 2.97 18.47 -4.79
N HIS A 220 3.11 17.97 -3.58
CA HIS A 220 3.73 16.67 -3.28
C HIS A 220 3.02 15.52 -4.00
N LEU A 221 1.69 15.54 -4.08
CA LEU A 221 0.92 14.50 -4.76
C LEU A 221 1.31 14.40 -6.23
N GLN A 222 1.35 15.52 -6.94
CA GLN A 222 1.71 15.52 -8.36
C GLN A 222 3.16 15.08 -8.58
N GLU A 223 4.07 15.56 -7.75
CA GLU A 223 5.49 15.16 -7.80
C GLU A 223 5.64 13.64 -7.62
N ALA A 224 4.94 13.08 -6.64
CA ALA A 224 4.97 11.64 -6.39
C ALA A 224 4.43 10.83 -7.57
N ILE A 225 3.31 11.26 -8.14
CA ILE A 225 2.72 10.59 -9.31
C ILE A 225 3.69 10.65 -10.50
N GLU A 226 4.22 11.83 -10.81
CA GLU A 226 5.13 12.02 -11.95
C GLU A 226 6.45 11.24 -11.77
N ALA A 227 6.98 11.18 -10.56
CA ALA A 227 8.24 10.52 -10.26
C ALA A 227 8.16 8.99 -10.32
N ASN A 228 6.96 8.41 -10.27
CA ASN A 228 6.78 6.98 -10.10
C ASN A 228 6.05 6.29 -11.27
N GLN A 229 6.15 6.85 -12.47
CA GLN A 229 5.54 6.29 -13.68
C GLN A 229 6.35 5.14 -14.29
N LYS A 230 7.66 5.07 -14.03
CA LYS A 230 8.55 4.05 -14.62
C LYS A 230 9.30 3.27 -13.54
#